data_f5ad05281743fe51fab0fd13ee0694bf
#
_entry.id   f5ad05281743fe51fab0fd13ee0694bf
#
_cell.length_a   1.000
_cell.length_b   1.000
_cell.length_c   1.000
_cell.angle_alpha   90.00
_cell.angle_beta   90.00
_cell.angle_gamma   90.00
#
_symmetry.space_group_name_H-M   'P 1'
#
loop_
_entity.id
_entity.type
_entity.pdbx_description
1 polymer ?
#
loop_
_entity_poly.entity_id
_entity_poly.type
_entity_poly.pdbx_seq_one_letter_code
_entity_poly.pdbx_strand_id
1 'polypeptide(L)'
;MSSRTSRKVVVLKGGPSAEREVSLSSGQECAAALRGEGFEVTEIDAGADVVARLQEAAPDAVFNALHGRWGEDGCIQGLLEWMRLPYTHSGVMASSMAMDKERTKEIYREAGLPVADSQLADKVDVQASHVMAPPYVVKPYNEGSSVGVYLVDEAANGPPVLNKDMPQTVMVEAFIPGRELTCTVMGDRALGVTEILTDGWYDYDAKYKAGGSRHVCPADVPGEITAACLDYALRAHQALGCRGVTRTDFRWDEDKGLDGLILLETNTQPGMTPTSLSPEHAQLIGLSFGQFCAWMVEDASCDR
;
A
#
# COMPACT_ATOMS: atom_id res chain seq x y z
N MET A 1 -27.24 18.17 -22.74
CA MET A 1 -26.49 18.03 -21.47
C MET A 1 -27.40 17.30 -20.51
N SER A 2 -27.21 15.99 -20.36
CA SER A 2 -27.93 15.20 -19.36
C SER A 2 -27.48 15.67 -17.98
N SER A 3 -28.41 16.08 -17.11
CA SER A 3 -28.11 16.39 -15.71
C SER A 3 -27.60 15.11 -15.06
N ARG A 4 -26.29 14.94 -14.93
CA ARG A 4 -25.73 13.99 -13.98
C ARG A 4 -26.30 14.41 -12.63
N THR A 5 -27.18 13.62 -12.06
CA THR A 5 -27.52 13.72 -10.64
C THR A 5 -26.19 13.57 -9.90
N SER A 6 -25.83 14.54 -9.08
CA SER A 6 -24.57 14.51 -8.32
C SER A 6 -24.55 13.24 -7.46
N ARG A 7 -23.58 12.34 -7.73
CA ARG A 7 -23.44 11.10 -6.94
C ARG A 7 -22.96 11.46 -5.55
N LYS A 8 -23.61 10.93 -4.52
CA LYS A 8 -23.24 11.14 -3.12
C LYS A 8 -22.09 10.22 -2.74
N VAL A 9 -21.00 10.79 -2.28
CA VAL A 9 -19.81 10.05 -1.88
C VAL A 9 -19.47 10.36 -0.42
N VAL A 10 -19.30 9.32 0.39
CA VAL A 10 -18.66 9.47 1.69
C VAL A 10 -17.17 9.21 1.54
N VAL A 11 -16.34 10.12 2.02
CA VAL A 11 -14.90 9.89 2.19
C VAL A 11 -14.66 9.49 3.64
N LEU A 12 -14.26 8.22 3.86
CA LEU A 12 -13.82 7.74 5.17
C LEU A 12 -12.36 8.11 5.37
N LYS A 13 -12.05 8.75 6.50
CA LYS A 13 -10.70 9.19 6.86
C LYS A 13 -10.45 9.06 8.35
N GLY A 14 -9.23 9.31 8.80
CA GLY A 14 -8.85 9.25 10.21
C GLY A 14 -8.78 7.81 10.73
N GLY A 15 -9.75 7.43 11.53
CA GLY A 15 -9.78 6.09 12.13
C GLY A 15 -8.82 5.92 13.30
N PRO A 16 -8.77 4.72 13.94
CA PRO A 16 -8.01 4.48 15.16
C PRO A 16 -6.58 3.97 14.93
N SER A 17 -6.10 3.87 13.69
CA SER A 17 -4.77 3.33 13.39
C SER A 17 -3.65 4.32 13.75
N ALA A 18 -2.41 3.81 13.82
CA ALA A 18 -1.22 4.65 13.97
C ALA A 18 -1.01 5.61 12.78
N GLU A 19 -1.63 5.33 11.62
CA GLU A 19 -1.56 6.13 10.40
C GLU A 19 -2.69 7.17 10.28
N ARG A 20 -3.36 7.48 11.40
CA ARG A 20 -4.50 8.40 11.44
C ARG A 20 -4.24 9.75 10.76
N GLU A 21 -3.09 10.38 11.03
CA GLU A 21 -2.76 11.69 10.47
C GLU A 21 -2.60 11.64 8.95
N VAL A 22 -2.00 10.57 8.44
CA VAL A 22 -1.86 10.33 6.98
C VAL A 22 -3.25 10.16 6.36
N SER A 23 -4.12 9.40 7.01
CA SER A 23 -5.49 9.18 6.59
C SER A 23 -6.33 10.47 6.58
N LEU A 24 -6.18 11.32 7.59
CA LEU A 24 -6.86 12.61 7.65
C LEU A 24 -6.43 13.51 6.49
N SER A 25 -5.13 13.58 6.20
CA SER A 25 -4.57 14.35 5.09
C SER A 25 -5.05 13.80 3.73
N SER A 26 -4.86 12.49 3.47
CA SER A 26 -5.31 11.84 2.23
C SER A 26 -6.82 12.05 2.01
N GLY A 27 -7.63 11.84 3.05
CA GLY A 27 -9.08 11.98 2.96
C GLY A 27 -9.52 13.42 2.68
N GLN A 28 -8.86 14.41 3.26
CA GLN A 28 -9.15 15.82 3.00
C GLN A 28 -8.87 16.18 1.53
N GLU A 29 -7.72 15.78 1.01
CA GLU A 29 -7.32 16.04 -0.37
C GLU A 29 -8.23 15.31 -1.38
N CYS A 30 -8.56 14.04 -1.12
CA CYS A 30 -9.50 13.29 -1.95
C CYS A 30 -10.90 13.91 -1.94
N ALA A 31 -11.39 14.36 -0.77
CA ALA A 31 -12.69 15.02 -0.67
C ALA A 31 -12.74 16.33 -1.45
N ALA A 32 -11.68 17.14 -1.37
CA ALA A 32 -11.57 18.38 -2.13
C ALA A 32 -11.53 18.11 -3.65
N ALA A 33 -10.76 17.11 -4.07
CA ALA A 33 -10.64 16.69 -5.46
C ALA A 33 -11.98 16.20 -6.03
N LEU A 34 -12.70 15.34 -5.30
CA LEU A 34 -14.01 14.83 -5.72
C LEU A 34 -15.07 15.92 -5.81
N ARG A 35 -15.07 16.90 -4.89
CA ARG A 35 -15.94 18.09 -5.02
C ARG A 35 -15.64 18.88 -6.29
N GLY A 36 -14.34 19.02 -6.65
CA GLY A 36 -13.91 19.64 -7.90
C GLY A 36 -14.42 18.93 -9.15
N GLU A 37 -14.60 17.61 -9.09
CA GLU A 37 -15.17 16.78 -10.16
C GLU A 37 -16.70 16.72 -10.13
N GLY A 38 -17.36 17.43 -9.19
CA GLY A 38 -18.82 17.58 -9.14
C GLY A 38 -19.57 16.54 -8.32
N PHE A 39 -18.88 15.77 -7.47
CA PHE A 39 -19.51 14.87 -6.51
C PHE A 39 -20.04 15.63 -5.27
N GLU A 40 -21.14 15.14 -4.69
CA GLU A 40 -21.62 15.58 -3.38
C GLU A 40 -20.87 14.81 -2.30
N VAL A 41 -19.94 15.46 -1.60
CA VAL A 41 -19.00 14.77 -0.71
C VAL A 41 -19.26 15.07 0.76
N THR A 42 -19.48 14.02 1.54
CA THR A 42 -19.49 14.03 3.01
C THR A 42 -18.23 13.38 3.55
N GLU A 43 -17.53 14.03 4.46
CA GLU A 43 -16.34 13.49 5.12
C GLU A 43 -16.72 12.88 6.48
N ILE A 44 -16.25 11.65 6.73
CA ILE A 44 -16.48 10.95 7.98
C ILE A 44 -15.14 10.52 8.58
N ASP A 45 -14.81 11.06 9.74
CA ASP A 45 -13.76 10.49 10.58
C ASP A 45 -14.28 9.19 11.19
N ALA A 46 -13.64 8.06 10.87
CA ALA A 46 -14.13 6.72 11.17
C ALA A 46 -13.90 6.37 12.65
N GLY A 47 -14.93 6.52 13.46
CA GLY A 47 -14.99 6.15 14.87
C GLY A 47 -15.95 4.99 15.14
N ALA A 48 -16.25 4.77 16.41
CA ALA A 48 -17.21 3.74 16.85
C ALA A 48 -18.63 3.96 16.31
N ASP A 49 -18.95 5.16 15.88
CA ASP A 49 -20.24 5.58 15.33
C ASP A 49 -20.29 5.52 13.79
N VAL A 50 -19.26 4.99 13.13
CA VAL A 50 -19.11 4.99 11.66
C VAL A 50 -20.33 4.39 10.95
N VAL A 51 -20.93 3.33 11.48
CA VAL A 51 -22.12 2.69 10.91
C VAL A 51 -23.31 3.65 10.89
N ALA A 52 -23.59 4.31 12.02
CA ALA A 52 -24.70 5.24 12.14
C ALA A 52 -24.53 6.44 11.20
N ARG A 53 -23.31 6.97 11.11
CA ARG A 53 -22.97 8.10 10.21
C ARG A 53 -23.08 7.73 8.73
N LEU A 54 -22.67 6.51 8.35
CA LEU A 54 -22.86 5.99 6.99
C LEU A 54 -24.35 5.82 6.65
N GLN A 55 -25.15 5.33 7.60
CA GLN A 55 -26.61 5.20 7.41
C GLN A 55 -27.29 6.57 7.25
N GLU A 56 -26.90 7.56 8.05
CA GLU A 56 -27.42 8.93 7.97
C GLU A 56 -27.03 9.60 6.64
N ALA A 57 -25.77 9.45 6.22
CA ALA A 57 -25.27 10.03 4.96
C ALA A 57 -25.88 9.38 3.72
N ALA A 58 -26.29 8.11 3.81
CA ALA A 58 -26.85 7.31 2.72
C ALA A 58 -26.12 7.52 1.38
N PRO A 59 -24.80 7.22 1.29
CA PRO A 59 -24.02 7.48 0.09
C PRO A 59 -24.30 6.46 -1.03
N ASP A 60 -24.06 6.88 -2.27
CA ASP A 60 -24.05 5.99 -3.44
C ASP A 60 -22.72 5.19 -3.54
N ALA A 61 -21.64 5.73 -2.94
CA ALA A 61 -20.35 5.07 -2.83
C ALA A 61 -19.53 5.61 -1.65
N VAL A 62 -18.60 4.80 -1.16
CA VAL A 62 -17.65 5.17 -0.12
C VAL A 62 -16.25 5.21 -0.70
N PHE A 63 -15.59 6.36 -0.62
CA PHE A 63 -14.17 6.49 -0.88
C PHE A 63 -13.43 6.15 0.42
N ASN A 64 -12.74 5.02 0.43
CA ASN A 64 -11.95 4.62 1.60
C ASN A 64 -10.58 5.29 1.53
N ALA A 65 -10.30 6.25 2.40
CA ALA A 65 -9.00 6.89 2.57
C ALA A 65 -8.39 6.58 3.95
N LEU A 66 -8.85 5.50 4.59
CA LEU A 66 -8.23 4.99 5.81
C LEU A 66 -6.91 4.30 5.47
N HIS A 67 -5.93 4.37 6.37
CA HIS A 67 -4.64 3.71 6.23
C HIS A 67 -4.33 2.84 7.46
N GLY A 68 -3.52 1.81 7.23
CA GLY A 68 -3.11 0.87 8.24
C GLY A 68 -4.23 -0.05 8.71
N ARG A 69 -4.04 -0.58 9.92
CA ARG A 69 -5.00 -1.51 10.52
C ARG A 69 -6.39 -0.90 10.60
N TRP A 70 -7.42 -1.72 10.39
CA TRP A 70 -8.85 -1.42 10.26
C TRP A 70 -9.24 -0.78 8.91
N GLY A 71 -8.32 -0.06 8.26
CA GLY A 71 -8.57 0.64 6.99
C GLY A 71 -8.25 -0.16 5.74
N GLU A 72 -7.17 -0.97 5.79
CA GLU A 72 -6.66 -1.69 4.62
C GLU A 72 -6.43 -3.19 4.87
N ASP A 73 -6.97 -3.74 5.97
CA ASP A 73 -6.82 -5.12 6.40
C ASP A 73 -8.07 -6.01 6.20
N GLY A 74 -9.08 -5.50 5.52
CA GLY A 74 -10.36 -6.18 5.28
C GLY A 74 -11.46 -5.82 6.28
N CYS A 75 -11.16 -5.15 7.41
CA CYS A 75 -12.14 -4.86 8.44
C CYS A 75 -13.20 -3.87 7.99
N ILE A 76 -12.80 -2.68 7.52
CA ILE A 76 -13.77 -1.69 7.02
C ILE A 76 -14.45 -2.19 5.74
N GLN A 77 -13.72 -2.92 4.88
CA GLN A 77 -14.26 -3.51 3.67
C GLN A 77 -15.40 -4.48 4.01
N GLY A 78 -15.22 -5.35 5.02
CA GLY A 78 -16.26 -6.27 5.49
C GLY A 78 -17.49 -5.56 6.05
N LEU A 79 -17.31 -4.44 6.74
CA LEU A 79 -18.41 -3.59 7.19
C LEU A 79 -19.20 -3.02 6.01
N LEU A 80 -18.50 -2.48 5.00
CA LEU A 80 -19.12 -1.88 3.83
C LEU A 80 -19.85 -2.94 2.96
N GLU A 81 -19.27 -4.15 2.82
CA GLU A 81 -19.95 -5.30 2.19
C GLU A 81 -21.25 -5.65 2.91
N TRP A 82 -21.22 -5.76 4.25
CA TRP A 82 -22.41 -6.04 5.05
C TRP A 82 -23.50 -4.96 4.89
N MET A 83 -23.08 -3.70 4.77
CA MET A 83 -23.98 -2.57 4.54
C MET A 83 -24.42 -2.44 3.06
N ARG A 84 -23.86 -3.22 2.14
CA ARG A 84 -24.04 -3.13 0.69
C ARG A 84 -23.75 -1.73 0.14
N LEU A 85 -22.73 -1.09 0.67
CA LEU A 85 -22.25 0.20 0.21
C LEU A 85 -21.05 -0.02 -0.73
N PRO A 86 -21.16 0.31 -2.03
CA PRO A 86 -20.04 0.26 -2.96
C PRO A 86 -18.86 1.09 -2.43
N TYR A 87 -17.64 0.55 -2.51
CA TYR A 87 -16.45 1.21 -1.99
C TYR A 87 -15.27 1.09 -2.93
N THR A 88 -14.33 2.05 -2.80
CA THR A 88 -13.10 2.10 -3.58
C THR A 88 -12.07 1.08 -3.10
N HIS A 89 -11.08 0.79 -3.96
CA HIS A 89 -9.97 -0.12 -3.68
C HIS A 89 -10.38 -1.60 -3.56
N SER A 90 -9.49 -2.42 -3.01
CA SER A 90 -9.62 -3.88 -2.98
C SER A 90 -10.67 -4.36 -1.98
N GLY A 91 -11.19 -5.55 -2.22
CA GLY A 91 -12.19 -6.20 -1.36
C GLY A 91 -11.60 -6.82 -0.08
N VAL A 92 -12.45 -7.46 0.71
CA VAL A 92 -12.12 -8.02 2.04
C VAL A 92 -10.93 -8.96 1.97
N MET A 93 -11.00 -9.97 1.10
CA MET A 93 -9.97 -11.03 1.05
C MET A 93 -8.63 -10.48 0.55
N ALA A 94 -8.65 -9.72 -0.54
CA ALA A 94 -7.43 -9.14 -1.11
C ALA A 94 -6.73 -8.19 -0.13
N SER A 95 -7.49 -7.35 0.58
CA SER A 95 -6.95 -6.47 1.62
C SER A 95 -6.33 -7.25 2.79
N SER A 96 -7.03 -8.28 3.29
CA SER A 96 -6.51 -9.09 4.39
C SER A 96 -5.27 -9.88 4.00
N MET A 97 -5.23 -10.44 2.77
CA MET A 97 -4.08 -11.19 2.26
C MET A 97 -2.88 -10.28 2.03
N ALA A 98 -3.08 -9.10 1.44
CA ALA A 98 -2.01 -8.15 1.19
C ALA A 98 -1.39 -7.58 2.47
N MET A 99 -2.16 -7.44 3.54
CA MET A 99 -1.65 -7.02 4.85
C MET A 99 -0.74 -8.07 5.49
N ASP A 100 -0.97 -9.36 5.25
CA ASP A 100 -0.15 -10.47 5.75
C ASP A 100 0.98 -10.79 4.76
N LYS A 101 2.19 -10.31 5.05
CA LYS A 101 3.37 -10.45 4.17
C LYS A 101 3.76 -11.91 3.91
N GLU A 102 3.52 -12.82 4.87
CA GLU A 102 3.82 -14.24 4.67
C GLU A 102 2.86 -14.85 3.66
N ARG A 103 1.56 -14.61 3.81
CA ARG A 103 0.53 -15.06 2.87
C ARG A 103 0.71 -14.43 1.49
N THR A 104 1.01 -13.15 1.43
CA THR A 104 1.32 -12.45 0.19
C THR A 104 2.47 -13.12 -0.57
N LYS A 105 3.56 -13.46 0.14
CA LYS A 105 4.71 -14.13 -0.48
C LYS A 105 4.40 -15.55 -0.96
N GLU A 106 3.56 -16.30 -0.25
CA GLU A 106 3.08 -17.62 -0.70
C GLU A 106 2.36 -17.47 -2.06
N ILE A 107 1.41 -16.53 -2.15
CA ILE A 107 0.67 -16.23 -3.38
C ILE A 107 1.61 -15.79 -4.52
N TYR A 108 2.59 -14.95 -4.23
CA TYR A 108 3.55 -14.51 -5.22
C TYR A 108 4.41 -15.65 -5.75
N ARG A 109 4.89 -16.56 -4.89
CA ARG A 109 5.63 -17.75 -5.32
C ARG A 109 4.79 -18.65 -6.22
N GLU A 110 3.52 -18.89 -5.88
CA GLU A 110 2.58 -19.64 -6.72
C GLU A 110 2.33 -18.99 -8.08
N ALA A 111 2.31 -17.66 -8.11
CA ALA A 111 2.20 -16.87 -9.34
C ALA A 111 3.53 -16.77 -10.11
N GLY A 112 4.63 -17.38 -9.64
CA GLY A 112 5.96 -17.29 -10.25
C GLY A 112 6.54 -15.88 -10.21
N LEU A 113 6.26 -15.11 -9.17
CA LEU A 113 6.81 -13.78 -8.93
C LEU A 113 8.01 -13.87 -7.96
N PRO A 114 9.09 -13.12 -8.21
CA PRO A 114 10.30 -13.19 -7.39
C PRO A 114 10.09 -12.49 -6.04
N VAL A 115 10.35 -13.21 -4.95
CA VAL A 115 10.28 -12.71 -3.58
C VAL A 115 11.54 -13.11 -2.81
N ALA A 116 11.94 -12.29 -1.85
CA ALA A 116 13.05 -12.61 -0.97
C ALA A 116 12.73 -13.83 -0.08
N ASP A 117 13.77 -14.61 0.26
CA ASP A 117 13.66 -15.66 1.25
C ASP A 117 13.25 -15.07 2.60
N SER A 118 12.30 -15.70 3.25
CA SER A 118 11.77 -15.23 4.52
C SER A 118 11.23 -16.37 5.36
N GLN A 119 11.14 -16.13 6.68
CA GLN A 119 10.49 -17.02 7.62
C GLN A 119 9.86 -16.23 8.76
N LEU A 120 8.80 -16.77 9.34
CA LEU A 120 8.29 -16.30 10.62
C LEU A 120 9.12 -16.91 11.75
N ALA A 121 9.41 -16.11 12.76
CA ALA A 121 10.18 -16.54 13.93
C ALA A 121 9.63 -15.89 15.20
N ASP A 122 9.86 -16.56 16.34
CA ASP A 122 9.57 -15.97 17.64
C ASP A 122 10.57 -14.84 17.93
N LYS A 123 10.11 -13.72 18.45
CA LYS A 123 10.91 -12.58 18.83
C LYS A 123 12.05 -12.96 19.78
N VAL A 124 11.81 -13.89 20.71
CA VAL A 124 12.81 -14.36 21.68
C VAL A 124 13.94 -15.09 20.97
N ASP A 125 13.61 -15.95 20.00
CA ASP A 125 14.62 -16.70 19.23
C ASP A 125 15.48 -15.76 18.38
N VAL A 126 14.87 -14.77 17.73
CA VAL A 126 15.56 -13.75 16.92
C VAL A 126 16.52 -12.93 17.77
N GLN A 127 16.19 -12.65 19.02
CA GLN A 127 17.07 -11.91 19.95
C GLN A 127 18.15 -12.81 20.60
N ALA A 128 17.95 -14.11 20.63
CA ALA A 128 18.91 -15.06 21.20
C ALA A 128 20.02 -15.45 20.22
N SER A 129 19.71 -15.54 18.93
CA SER A 129 20.67 -15.95 17.89
C SER A 129 20.21 -15.48 16.50
N HIS A 130 21.15 -15.45 15.54
CA HIS A 130 20.77 -15.25 14.14
C HIS A 130 19.98 -16.46 13.64
N VAL A 131 18.71 -16.23 13.25
CA VAL A 131 17.84 -17.25 12.64
C VAL A 131 18.00 -17.33 11.12
N MET A 132 18.72 -16.37 10.53
CA MET A 132 19.08 -16.30 9.12
C MET A 132 20.51 -15.72 9.02
N ALA A 133 21.25 -16.09 7.99
CA ALA A 133 22.57 -15.50 7.75
C ALA A 133 22.43 -14.00 7.39
N PRO A 134 23.18 -13.09 8.02
CA PRO A 134 23.19 -11.67 7.62
C PRO A 134 23.72 -11.48 6.18
N PRO A 135 23.25 -10.42 5.46
CA PRO A 135 22.35 -9.38 5.93
C PRO A 135 20.87 -9.80 5.82
N TYR A 136 20.05 -9.41 6.79
CA TYR A 136 18.62 -9.65 6.80
C TYR A 136 17.84 -8.52 7.49
N VAL A 137 16.53 -8.51 7.30
CA VAL A 137 15.60 -7.55 7.90
C VAL A 137 14.67 -8.29 8.86
N VAL A 138 14.43 -7.70 10.04
CA VAL A 138 13.38 -8.15 10.97
C VAL A 138 12.27 -7.11 10.97
N LYS A 139 11.03 -7.55 10.75
CA LYS A 139 9.87 -6.65 10.68
C LYS A 139 8.59 -7.33 11.18
N PRO A 140 7.56 -6.58 11.59
CA PRO A 140 6.21 -7.12 11.72
C PRO A 140 5.75 -7.69 10.38
N TYR A 141 5.10 -8.86 10.40
CA TYR A 141 4.64 -9.49 9.16
C TYR A 141 3.27 -8.97 8.68
N ASN A 142 2.50 -8.31 9.56
CA ASN A 142 1.13 -7.88 9.33
C ASN A 142 0.87 -6.40 9.71
N GLU A 143 1.88 -5.56 9.60
CA GLU A 143 1.80 -4.12 9.81
C GLU A 143 2.34 -3.35 8.60
N GLY A 144 1.87 -2.10 8.44
CA GLY A 144 2.26 -1.19 7.36
C GLY A 144 3.36 -0.18 7.74
N SER A 145 3.61 0.76 6.83
CA SER A 145 4.40 2.00 7.02
C SER A 145 5.84 1.83 7.53
N SER A 146 6.50 0.70 7.29
CA SER A 146 7.89 0.44 7.72
C SER A 146 8.13 0.62 9.23
N VAL A 147 7.08 0.54 10.05
CA VAL A 147 7.20 0.61 11.52
C VAL A 147 7.85 -0.66 12.05
N GLY A 148 8.86 -0.53 12.91
CA GLY A 148 9.51 -1.68 13.54
C GLY A 148 10.40 -2.51 12.60
N VAL A 149 10.99 -1.91 11.57
CA VAL A 149 11.93 -2.57 10.66
C VAL A 149 13.36 -2.44 11.19
N TYR A 150 14.05 -3.57 11.33
CA TYR A 150 15.45 -3.65 11.80
C TYR A 150 16.32 -4.31 10.74
N LEU A 151 17.34 -3.61 10.26
CA LEU A 151 18.37 -4.17 9.40
C LEU A 151 19.48 -4.77 10.26
N VAL A 152 19.83 -6.01 9.97
CA VAL A 152 20.99 -6.71 10.51
C VAL A 152 21.98 -6.87 9.38
N ASP A 153 23.06 -6.08 9.41
CA ASP A 153 24.08 -6.05 8.35
C ASP A 153 25.10 -7.20 8.48
N GLU A 154 25.95 -7.36 7.47
CA GLU A 154 26.99 -8.39 7.45
C GLU A 154 28.01 -8.28 8.60
N ALA A 155 28.23 -7.07 9.10
CA ALA A 155 29.19 -6.78 10.16
C ALA A 155 28.58 -6.92 11.57
N ALA A 156 27.29 -7.28 11.68
CA ALA A 156 26.60 -7.40 12.96
C ALA A 156 27.28 -8.46 13.86
N ASN A 157 27.74 -8.04 15.04
CA ASN A 157 28.41 -8.90 15.99
C ASN A 157 27.44 -9.81 16.78
N GLY A 158 26.16 -9.75 16.52
CA GLY A 158 25.14 -10.53 17.21
C GLY A 158 23.71 -10.22 16.71
N PRO A 159 22.72 -10.94 17.24
CA PRO A 159 21.32 -10.76 16.86
C PRO A 159 20.82 -9.36 17.25
N PRO A 160 19.74 -8.86 16.58
CA PRO A 160 19.21 -7.54 16.85
C PRO A 160 18.53 -7.44 18.22
N VAL A 161 18.62 -6.27 18.84
CA VAL A 161 17.81 -5.93 20.02
C VAL A 161 16.52 -5.29 19.53
N LEU A 162 15.44 -6.04 19.59
CA LEU A 162 14.13 -5.58 19.14
C LEU A 162 13.39 -4.77 20.21
N ASN A 163 12.65 -3.75 19.79
CA ASN A 163 11.80 -2.98 20.69
C ASN A 163 10.78 -3.90 21.41
N LYS A 164 10.46 -3.58 22.66
CA LYS A 164 9.45 -4.31 23.46
C LYS A 164 8.07 -4.34 22.79
N ASP A 165 7.74 -3.32 22.03
CA ASP A 165 6.45 -3.18 21.33
C ASP A 165 6.35 -4.00 20.03
N MET A 166 7.46 -4.62 19.58
CA MET A 166 7.43 -5.59 18.48
C MET A 166 6.56 -6.80 18.83
N PRO A 167 5.76 -7.30 17.88
CA PRO A 167 4.92 -8.47 18.09
C PRO A 167 5.77 -9.72 18.45
N GLN A 168 5.12 -10.70 19.08
CA GLN A 168 5.78 -11.95 19.47
C GLN A 168 6.30 -12.73 18.26
N THR A 169 5.49 -12.77 17.19
CA THR A 169 5.90 -13.35 15.90
C THR A 169 6.35 -12.23 14.96
N VAL A 170 7.55 -12.37 14.41
CA VAL A 170 8.14 -11.42 13.45
C VAL A 170 8.54 -12.14 12.17
N MET A 171 8.61 -11.41 11.07
CA MET A 171 9.21 -11.88 9.83
C MET A 171 10.70 -11.55 9.81
N VAL A 172 11.51 -12.56 9.50
CA VAL A 172 12.92 -12.41 9.16
C VAL A 172 13.07 -12.66 7.67
N GLU A 173 13.62 -11.69 6.94
CA GLU A 173 13.67 -11.68 5.49
C GLU A 173 15.08 -11.32 5.00
N ALA A 174 15.58 -12.04 3.99
CA ALA A 174 16.86 -11.73 3.36
C ALA A 174 16.86 -10.27 2.85
N PHE A 175 17.91 -9.53 3.20
CA PHE A 175 18.05 -8.15 2.73
C PHE A 175 18.40 -8.12 1.24
N ILE A 176 17.66 -7.34 0.47
CA ILE A 176 17.93 -7.10 -0.94
C ILE A 176 18.58 -5.71 -1.06
N PRO A 177 19.85 -5.62 -1.47
CA PRO A 177 20.54 -4.34 -1.68
C PRO A 177 19.98 -3.61 -2.92
N GLY A 178 20.53 -2.45 -3.22
CA GLY A 178 20.26 -1.70 -4.45
C GLY A 178 19.11 -0.71 -4.31
N ARG A 179 18.36 -0.51 -5.39
CA ARG A 179 17.40 0.58 -5.58
C ARG A 179 15.99 0.19 -5.13
N GLU A 180 15.22 1.17 -4.69
CA GLU A 180 13.80 0.98 -4.33
C GLU A 180 12.92 1.51 -5.46
N LEU A 181 12.10 0.63 -6.01
CA LEU A 181 11.19 0.93 -7.12
C LEU A 181 9.76 0.68 -6.69
N THR A 182 8.83 1.40 -7.30
CA THR A 182 7.40 1.19 -7.04
C THR A 182 6.60 1.34 -8.33
N CYS A 183 5.49 0.60 -8.42
CA CYS A 183 4.59 0.62 -9.57
C CYS A 183 3.13 0.60 -9.11
N THR A 184 2.32 1.50 -9.67
CA THR A 184 0.87 1.54 -9.44
C THR A 184 0.12 0.76 -10.51
N VAL A 185 -0.85 -0.04 -10.10
CA VAL A 185 -1.87 -0.65 -10.96
C VAL A 185 -3.20 0.05 -10.72
N MET A 186 -3.92 0.34 -11.79
CA MET A 186 -5.26 0.91 -11.81
C MET A 186 -6.16 0.04 -12.68
N GLY A 187 -7.08 -0.69 -12.06
CA GLY A 187 -7.88 -1.70 -12.73
C GLY A 187 -7.03 -2.83 -13.30
N ASP A 188 -6.96 -2.93 -14.61
CA ASP A 188 -6.22 -3.95 -15.36
C ASP A 188 -4.91 -3.41 -15.97
N ARG A 189 -4.48 -2.21 -15.58
CA ARG A 189 -3.35 -1.51 -16.18
C ARG A 189 -2.31 -1.05 -15.15
N ALA A 190 -1.05 -1.45 -15.35
CA ALA A 190 0.10 -0.84 -14.67
C ALA A 190 0.42 0.53 -15.30
N LEU A 191 0.64 1.56 -14.48
CA LEU A 191 0.70 2.96 -14.92
C LEU A 191 2.11 3.45 -15.18
N GLY A 192 3.06 3.10 -14.33
CA GLY A 192 4.43 3.59 -14.41
C GLY A 192 5.29 3.09 -13.26
N VAL A 193 6.58 3.39 -13.31
CA VAL A 193 7.56 3.02 -12.29
C VAL A 193 8.24 4.29 -11.79
N THR A 194 8.28 4.45 -10.47
CA THR A 194 9.04 5.50 -9.78
C THR A 194 10.18 4.87 -8.98
N GLU A 195 11.34 5.50 -9.01
CA GLU A 195 12.42 5.23 -8.07
C GLU A 195 12.29 6.13 -6.86
N ILE A 196 12.44 5.55 -5.67
CA ILE A 196 12.43 6.23 -4.40
C ILE A 196 13.87 6.37 -3.90
N LEU A 197 14.32 7.60 -3.78
CA LEU A 197 15.66 7.94 -3.29
C LEU A 197 15.56 8.50 -1.86
N THR A 198 16.33 7.90 -0.95
CA THR A 198 16.42 8.33 0.46
C THR A 198 17.87 8.44 0.88
N ASP A 199 18.17 9.34 1.82
CA ASP A 199 19.52 9.46 2.41
C ASP A 199 19.84 8.34 3.43
N GLY A 200 18.99 7.31 3.51
CA GLY A 200 19.10 6.18 4.42
C GLY A 200 18.01 5.15 4.16
N TRP A 201 17.50 4.56 5.24
CA TRP A 201 16.40 3.61 5.15
C TRP A 201 15.07 4.32 4.86
N TYR A 202 14.23 3.77 3.97
CA TYR A 202 12.89 4.29 3.67
C TYR A 202 11.92 3.91 4.81
N ASP A 203 12.09 4.55 5.95
CA ASP A 203 11.26 4.38 7.13
C ASP A 203 10.02 5.29 7.12
N TYR A 204 9.26 5.29 8.21
CA TYR A 204 8.06 6.12 8.38
C TYR A 204 8.36 7.61 8.18
N ASP A 205 9.46 8.11 8.75
CA ASP A 205 9.85 9.50 8.63
C ASP A 205 10.21 9.87 7.18
N ALA A 206 10.92 8.99 6.48
CA ALA A 206 11.26 9.16 5.07
C ALA A 206 10.02 9.14 4.16
N LYS A 207 8.96 8.40 4.55
CA LYS A 207 7.70 8.32 3.79
C LYS A 207 6.83 9.57 3.94
N TYR A 208 6.77 10.19 5.13
CA TYR A 208 5.73 11.17 5.47
C TYR A 208 6.25 12.54 5.88
N LYS A 209 7.54 12.70 6.19
CA LYS A 209 8.13 14.01 6.47
C LYS A 209 8.51 14.73 5.16
N ALA A 210 8.28 16.02 5.10
CA ALA A 210 8.68 16.86 3.97
C ALA A 210 10.20 16.75 3.74
N GLY A 211 10.60 16.33 2.53
CA GLY A 211 12.00 16.13 2.17
C GLY A 211 12.61 14.81 2.65
N GLY A 212 11.83 13.87 3.21
CA GLY A 212 12.30 12.56 3.66
C GLY A 212 12.66 11.61 2.52
N SER A 213 12.06 11.80 1.34
CA SER A 213 12.38 11.06 0.12
C SER A 213 12.32 11.97 -1.10
N ARG A 214 12.97 11.55 -2.17
CA ARG A 214 12.88 12.17 -3.50
C ARG A 214 12.45 11.11 -4.50
N HIS A 215 11.55 11.47 -5.40
CA HIS A 215 11.03 10.59 -6.44
C HIS A 215 11.69 10.91 -7.79
N VAL A 216 12.01 9.87 -8.55
CA VAL A 216 12.38 9.96 -9.97
C VAL A 216 11.30 9.23 -10.75
N CYS A 217 10.42 10.00 -11.38
CA CYS A 217 9.26 9.49 -12.11
C CYS A 217 9.21 10.07 -13.54
N PRO A 218 9.26 9.26 -14.60
CA PRO A 218 9.53 7.80 -14.57
C PRO A 218 10.93 7.47 -14.06
N ALA A 219 11.09 6.28 -13.47
CA ALA A 219 12.37 5.79 -12.97
C ALA A 219 13.42 5.71 -14.09
N ASP A 220 14.65 6.12 -13.80
CA ASP A 220 15.79 5.99 -14.70
C ASP A 220 16.45 4.61 -14.52
N VAL A 221 15.81 3.60 -15.10
CA VAL A 221 16.24 2.18 -15.07
C VAL A 221 16.19 1.57 -16.47
N PRO A 222 16.95 0.47 -16.75
CA PRO A 222 16.86 -0.24 -18.02
C PRO A 222 15.42 -0.59 -18.40
N GLY A 223 15.10 -0.51 -19.69
CA GLY A 223 13.75 -0.78 -20.20
C GLY A 223 13.20 -2.18 -19.84
N GLU A 224 14.08 -3.18 -19.71
CA GLU A 224 13.70 -4.53 -19.25
C GLU A 224 13.25 -4.54 -17.79
N ILE A 225 13.86 -3.74 -16.91
CA ILE A 225 13.47 -3.61 -15.51
C ILE A 225 12.14 -2.87 -15.39
N THR A 226 11.97 -1.78 -16.18
CA THR A 226 10.66 -1.09 -16.26
C THR A 226 9.56 -2.06 -16.70
N ALA A 227 9.79 -2.84 -17.77
CA ALA A 227 8.81 -3.79 -18.27
C ALA A 227 8.49 -4.88 -17.24
N ALA A 228 9.50 -5.39 -16.53
CA ALA A 228 9.32 -6.38 -15.48
C ALA A 228 8.55 -5.82 -14.27
N CYS A 229 8.84 -4.59 -13.82
CA CYS A 229 8.08 -3.94 -12.74
C CYS A 229 6.59 -3.81 -13.11
N LEU A 230 6.28 -3.40 -14.35
CA LEU A 230 4.90 -3.27 -14.83
C LEU A 230 4.19 -4.63 -14.88
N ASP A 231 4.84 -5.66 -15.43
CA ASP A 231 4.30 -7.03 -15.50
C ASP A 231 4.10 -7.62 -14.10
N TYR A 232 5.10 -7.54 -13.25
CA TYR A 232 5.05 -8.13 -11.91
C TYR A 232 4.02 -7.43 -11.03
N ALA A 233 3.90 -6.09 -11.09
CA ALA A 233 2.88 -5.36 -10.36
C ALA A 233 1.47 -5.77 -10.78
N LEU A 234 1.21 -5.89 -12.09
CA LEU A 234 -0.08 -6.31 -12.61
C LEU A 234 -0.40 -7.76 -12.21
N ARG A 235 0.56 -8.67 -12.32
CA ARG A 235 0.38 -10.07 -11.91
C ARG A 235 0.19 -10.21 -10.39
N ALA A 236 0.89 -9.43 -9.57
CA ALA A 236 0.72 -9.37 -8.12
C ALA A 236 -0.70 -8.91 -7.76
N HIS A 237 -1.17 -7.84 -8.39
CA HIS A 237 -2.54 -7.32 -8.26
C HIS A 237 -3.59 -8.41 -8.58
N GLN A 238 -3.41 -9.10 -9.69
CA GLN A 238 -4.32 -10.16 -10.14
C GLN A 238 -4.27 -11.40 -9.23
N ALA A 239 -3.07 -11.83 -8.82
CA ALA A 239 -2.89 -13.02 -7.97
C ALA A 239 -3.50 -12.83 -6.57
N LEU A 240 -3.44 -11.63 -6.02
CA LEU A 240 -4.10 -11.28 -4.75
C LEU A 240 -5.61 -11.07 -4.90
N GLY A 241 -6.16 -11.06 -6.12
CA GLY A 241 -7.57 -10.73 -6.36
C GLY A 241 -7.90 -9.26 -6.07
N CYS A 242 -6.94 -8.38 -6.23
CA CYS A 242 -7.13 -6.95 -6.04
C CYS A 242 -8.03 -6.34 -7.11
N ARG A 243 -8.61 -5.19 -6.80
CA ARG A 243 -9.33 -4.28 -7.71
C ARG A 243 -9.01 -2.83 -7.37
N GLY A 244 -9.52 -1.90 -8.19
CA GLY A 244 -9.28 -0.47 -8.01
C GLY A 244 -7.81 -0.13 -8.22
N VAL A 245 -7.22 0.54 -7.23
CA VAL A 245 -5.82 0.97 -7.28
C VAL A 245 -4.99 0.22 -6.25
N THR A 246 -3.84 -0.29 -6.68
CA THR A 246 -2.82 -0.87 -5.79
C THR A 246 -1.44 -0.30 -6.14
N ARG A 247 -0.50 -0.41 -5.21
CA ARG A 247 0.91 -0.07 -5.45
C ARG A 247 1.79 -1.21 -4.98
N THR A 248 2.61 -1.74 -5.89
CA THR A 248 3.59 -2.79 -5.58
C THR A 248 4.97 -2.16 -5.43
N ASP A 249 5.64 -2.48 -4.34
CA ASP A 249 6.96 -1.98 -3.99
C ASP A 249 8.03 -3.07 -4.21
N PHE A 250 9.20 -2.68 -4.75
CA PHE A 250 10.28 -3.56 -5.17
C PHE A 250 11.62 -3.11 -4.60
N ARG A 251 12.55 -4.08 -4.46
CA ARG A 251 13.98 -3.82 -4.38
C ARG A 251 14.64 -4.38 -5.61
N TRP A 252 15.61 -3.66 -6.15
CA TRP A 252 16.37 -4.08 -7.33
C TRP A 252 17.86 -4.01 -7.08
N ASP A 253 18.48 -5.19 -7.01
CA ASP A 253 19.94 -5.39 -6.99
C ASP A 253 20.46 -5.31 -8.43
N GLU A 254 21.04 -4.16 -8.79
CA GLU A 254 21.51 -3.88 -10.15
C GLU A 254 22.58 -4.87 -10.62
N ASP A 255 23.42 -5.39 -9.71
CA ASP A 255 24.50 -6.32 -10.02
C ASP A 255 23.98 -7.69 -10.53
N LYS A 256 22.72 -8.00 -10.24
CA LYS A 256 22.05 -9.24 -10.67
C LYS A 256 21.10 -9.05 -11.86
N GLY A 257 21.03 -7.84 -12.42
CA GLY A 257 20.12 -7.54 -13.53
C GLY A 257 18.68 -7.87 -13.19
N LEU A 258 17.97 -8.57 -14.08
CA LEU A 258 16.56 -8.92 -13.88
C LEU A 258 16.33 -9.87 -12.69
N ASP A 259 17.25 -10.79 -12.42
CA ASP A 259 17.16 -11.72 -11.29
C ASP A 259 17.27 -11.00 -9.92
N GLY A 260 17.77 -9.76 -9.94
CA GLY A 260 17.86 -8.89 -8.77
C GLY A 260 16.56 -8.11 -8.45
N LEU A 261 15.54 -8.18 -9.30
CA LEU A 261 14.27 -7.48 -9.10
C LEU A 261 13.33 -8.32 -8.21
N ILE A 262 13.08 -7.88 -6.99
CA ILE A 262 12.37 -8.63 -5.96
C ILE A 262 11.16 -7.82 -5.47
N LEU A 263 9.98 -8.46 -5.40
CA LEU A 263 8.78 -7.86 -4.82
C LEU A 263 8.87 -7.85 -3.28
N LEU A 264 8.51 -6.73 -2.69
CA LEU A 264 8.41 -6.59 -1.24
C LEU A 264 6.97 -6.79 -0.75
N GLU A 265 6.04 -6.00 -1.27
CA GLU A 265 4.64 -5.99 -0.86
C GLU A 265 3.75 -5.31 -1.91
N THR A 266 2.44 -5.53 -1.82
CA THR A 266 1.42 -4.76 -2.55
C THR A 266 0.52 -4.04 -1.56
N ASN A 267 0.47 -2.72 -1.67
CA ASN A 267 -0.42 -1.86 -0.89
C ASN A 267 -1.78 -1.77 -1.59
N THR A 268 -2.83 -2.24 -0.93
CA THR A 268 -4.21 -2.19 -1.46
C THR A 268 -4.89 -0.86 -1.22
N GLN A 269 -4.29 -0.01 -0.39
CA GLN A 269 -4.78 1.32 -0.03
C GLN A 269 -3.62 2.34 -0.07
N PRO A 270 -3.00 2.57 -1.24
CA PRO A 270 -1.83 3.46 -1.33
C PRO A 270 -2.17 4.89 -0.91
N GLY A 271 -1.15 5.63 -0.45
CA GLY A 271 -1.29 7.04 -0.09
C GLY A 271 -1.91 7.88 -1.20
N MET A 272 -2.83 8.76 -0.83
CA MET A 272 -3.68 9.52 -1.73
C MET A 272 -3.61 11.03 -1.47
N THR A 273 -2.39 11.55 -1.28
CA THR A 273 -2.15 13.01 -1.40
C THR A 273 -1.69 13.34 -2.82
N PRO A 274 -1.81 14.58 -3.31
CA PRO A 274 -1.35 14.96 -4.65
C PRO A 274 0.13 14.66 -4.95
N THR A 275 0.96 14.55 -3.92
CA THR A 275 2.39 14.24 -4.00
C THR A 275 2.71 12.77 -3.70
N SER A 276 1.68 11.93 -3.53
CA SER A 276 1.85 10.49 -3.32
C SER A 276 2.17 9.78 -4.64
N LEU A 277 2.83 8.62 -4.53
CA LEU A 277 3.33 7.82 -5.66
C LEU A 277 2.24 7.40 -6.66
N SER A 278 1.07 6.96 -6.18
CA SER A 278 -0.01 6.53 -7.08
C SER A 278 -0.64 7.67 -7.88
N PRO A 279 -0.95 8.84 -7.29
CA PRO A 279 -1.31 10.04 -8.06
C PRO A 279 -0.22 10.50 -9.05
N GLU A 280 1.06 10.39 -8.69
CA GLU A 280 2.18 10.71 -9.58
C GLU A 280 2.15 9.81 -10.83
N HIS A 281 1.95 8.49 -10.66
CA HIS A 281 1.80 7.56 -11.79
C HIS A 281 0.54 7.84 -12.63
N ALA A 282 -0.56 8.27 -12.02
CA ALA A 282 -1.77 8.66 -12.76
C ALA A 282 -1.50 9.88 -13.66
N GLN A 283 -0.65 10.81 -13.24
CA GLN A 283 -0.25 11.95 -14.06
C GLN A 283 0.57 11.54 -15.29
N LEU A 284 1.37 10.46 -15.24
CA LEU A 284 2.10 9.94 -16.41
C LEU A 284 1.17 9.54 -17.55
N ILE A 285 -0.05 9.13 -17.23
CA ILE A 285 -1.06 8.76 -18.23
C ILE A 285 -2.07 9.87 -18.52
N GLY A 286 -1.80 11.08 -18.03
CA GLY A 286 -2.58 12.29 -18.30
C GLY A 286 -3.80 12.49 -17.42
N LEU A 287 -3.96 11.76 -16.31
CA LEU A 287 -5.04 11.97 -15.35
C LEU A 287 -4.65 13.00 -14.31
N SER A 288 -5.53 13.98 -14.09
CA SER A 288 -5.42 14.84 -12.91
C SER A 288 -5.73 14.06 -11.63
N PHE A 289 -5.33 14.57 -10.47
CA PHE A 289 -5.66 13.95 -9.18
C PHE A 289 -7.18 13.81 -8.99
N GLY A 290 -7.97 14.82 -9.39
CA GLY A 290 -9.42 14.76 -9.35
C GLY A 290 -9.99 13.65 -10.23
N GLN A 291 -9.51 13.55 -11.47
CA GLN A 291 -9.94 12.50 -12.40
C GLN A 291 -9.56 11.11 -11.90
N PHE A 292 -8.40 10.95 -11.25
CA PHE A 292 -7.98 9.71 -10.63
C PHE A 292 -8.91 9.31 -9.48
N CYS A 293 -9.24 10.24 -8.57
CA CYS A 293 -10.22 10.01 -7.50
C CYS A 293 -11.61 9.69 -8.05
N ALA A 294 -12.05 10.41 -9.09
CA ALA A 294 -13.35 10.19 -9.73
C ALA A 294 -13.43 8.79 -10.36
N TRP A 295 -12.38 8.34 -11.05
CA TRP A 295 -12.31 7.00 -11.59
C TRP A 295 -12.47 5.93 -10.50
N MET A 296 -11.81 6.08 -9.35
CA MET A 296 -11.94 5.14 -8.23
C MET A 296 -13.37 5.08 -7.69
N VAL A 297 -14.08 6.22 -7.64
CA VAL A 297 -15.51 6.25 -7.25
C VAL A 297 -16.38 5.56 -8.31
N GLU A 298 -16.05 5.70 -9.59
CA GLU A 298 -16.77 5.02 -10.67
C GLU A 298 -16.54 3.51 -10.68
N ASP A 299 -15.33 3.04 -10.30
CA ASP A 299 -14.97 1.63 -10.13
C ASP A 299 -15.53 1.01 -8.84
N ALA A 300 -15.97 1.82 -7.87
CA ALA A 300 -16.45 1.36 -6.58
C ALA A 300 -17.57 0.33 -6.70
N SER A 301 -17.47 -0.77 -5.95
CA SER A 301 -18.42 -1.89 -5.99
C SER A 301 -18.43 -2.67 -4.68
N CYS A 302 -19.43 -3.55 -4.53
CA CYS A 302 -19.49 -4.61 -3.52
C CYS A 302 -19.38 -5.98 -4.18
N ASP A 303 -19.46 -7.05 -3.37
CA ASP A 303 -19.54 -8.43 -3.82
C ASP A 303 -18.27 -8.92 -4.56
N ARG A 304 -17.11 -8.63 -3.94
CA ARG A 304 -15.81 -9.10 -4.44
C ARG A 304 -14.89 -9.66 -3.37
#